data_80ce146087fdbd74db3794d35ef328b0
#
_entry.id   80ce146087fdbd74db3794d35ef328b0
#
_cell.length_a   1.000
_cell.length_b   1.000
_cell.length_c   1.000
_cell.angle_alpha   90.00
_cell.angle_beta   90.00
_cell.angle_gamma   90.00
#
_symmetry.space_group_name_H-M   'P 1'
#
loop_
_entity.id
_entity.type
_entity.pdbx_description
1 polymer ?
#
loop_
_entity_poly.entity_id
_entity_poly.type
_entity_poly.pdbx_seq_one_letter_code
_entity_poly.pdbx_strand_id
1 'polypeptide(L)'
;MKYIEKISKLFNIDEIYIGLILKTIIIIFLILVVEKIGIRIIKRTRDSKKEYNYTKKYKLIIRITILSAIIIVWGKYIKNFLTLISLVSAAFTIAIRDLIFNFFCGIYIKIVKPFVVEDRIEINGYKGDVVNINTMNFEILEVSNIDTTGQSTGIIIHLPNSIIFNYPLKNYNIAFKYIWDEITIRIPLDYDVNKAKKVLYKIVNSNEIIKKIPPKLKKQINNVSNSYRIDRKSVV
;
A
#
# COMPACT_ATOMS: atom_id res chain seq x y z
N MET A 1 -6.68 -55.08 -11.18
CA MET A 1 -7.21 -55.10 -12.53
C MET A 1 -8.56 -55.84 -12.64
N LYS A 2 -8.69 -57.14 -12.37
CA LYS A 2 -9.98 -57.86 -12.47
C LYS A 2 -11.20 -57.22 -11.76
N TYR A 3 -11.03 -56.60 -10.59
CA TYR A 3 -12.14 -55.94 -9.87
C TYR A 3 -12.60 -54.64 -10.54
N ILE A 4 -11.70 -53.86 -11.13
CA ILE A 4 -12.02 -52.61 -11.87
C ILE A 4 -12.81 -52.97 -13.11
N GLU A 5 -12.40 -53.96 -13.87
CA GLU A 5 -13.08 -54.47 -15.06
C GLU A 5 -14.52 -54.99 -14.78
N LYS A 6 -14.69 -55.67 -13.63
CA LYS A 6 -15.99 -56.14 -13.18
C LYS A 6 -16.95 -55.02 -12.79
N ILE A 7 -16.43 -53.97 -12.14
CA ILE A 7 -17.20 -52.76 -11.79
C ILE A 7 -17.52 -51.92 -13.03
N SER A 8 -16.57 -51.76 -13.97
CA SER A 8 -16.74 -51.10 -15.24
C SER A 8 -17.90 -51.64 -16.04
N LYS A 9 -17.96 -53.02 -16.16
CA LYS A 9 -19.07 -53.71 -16.85
C LYS A 9 -20.42 -53.57 -16.15
N LEU A 10 -20.42 -53.49 -14.81
CA LEU A 10 -21.65 -53.41 -14.02
C LEU A 10 -22.30 -52.03 -14.08
N PHE A 11 -21.50 -50.97 -14.17
CA PHE A 11 -21.96 -49.57 -14.17
C PHE A 11 -21.88 -48.88 -15.55
N ASN A 12 -21.40 -49.59 -16.58
CA ASN A 12 -21.19 -49.07 -17.93
C ASN A 12 -20.32 -47.77 -17.95
N ILE A 13 -19.29 -47.75 -17.08
CA ILE A 13 -18.35 -46.62 -16.89
C ILE A 13 -16.98 -47.09 -17.38
N ASP A 14 -16.29 -46.25 -18.15
CA ASP A 14 -14.92 -46.55 -18.60
C ASP A 14 -13.98 -46.81 -17.43
N GLU A 15 -13.11 -47.81 -17.55
CA GLU A 15 -12.13 -48.20 -16.49
C GLU A 15 -11.25 -47.03 -16.04
N ILE A 16 -10.98 -46.06 -16.92
CA ILE A 16 -10.21 -44.87 -16.66
C ILE A 16 -10.85 -44.04 -15.53
N TYR A 17 -12.18 -43.82 -15.60
CA TYR A 17 -12.88 -43.01 -14.59
C TYR A 17 -12.97 -43.72 -13.25
N ILE A 18 -13.10 -45.05 -13.22
CA ILE A 18 -13.07 -45.82 -11.98
C ILE A 18 -11.68 -45.71 -11.31
N GLY A 19 -10.63 -45.82 -12.13
CA GLY A 19 -9.26 -45.62 -11.64
C GLY A 19 -9.01 -44.25 -11.07
N LEU A 20 -9.59 -43.19 -11.70
CA LEU A 20 -9.49 -41.81 -11.21
C LEU A 20 -10.24 -41.62 -9.89
N ILE A 21 -11.45 -42.16 -9.78
CA ILE A 21 -12.25 -42.11 -8.54
C ILE A 21 -11.49 -42.77 -7.39
N LEU A 22 -10.92 -43.98 -7.61
CA LEU A 22 -10.13 -44.65 -6.58
C LEU A 22 -8.90 -43.82 -6.18
N LYS A 23 -8.16 -43.30 -7.13
CA LYS A 23 -7.01 -42.40 -6.83
C LYS A 23 -7.44 -41.19 -6.02
N THR A 24 -8.55 -40.54 -6.37
CA THR A 24 -9.07 -39.36 -5.66
C THR A 24 -9.43 -39.71 -4.22
N ILE A 25 -10.11 -40.86 -4.01
CA ILE A 25 -10.47 -41.34 -2.66
C ILE A 25 -9.21 -41.59 -1.81
N ILE A 26 -8.20 -42.24 -2.38
CA ILE A 26 -6.93 -42.53 -1.65
C ILE A 26 -6.24 -41.18 -1.29
N ILE A 27 -6.14 -40.26 -2.22
CA ILE A 27 -5.49 -38.97 -1.97
C ILE A 27 -6.23 -38.19 -0.89
N ILE A 28 -7.57 -38.10 -0.98
CA ILE A 28 -8.38 -37.44 0.04
C ILE A 28 -8.21 -38.08 1.40
N PHE A 29 -8.21 -39.43 1.45
CA PHE A 29 -8.00 -40.17 2.68
C PHE A 29 -6.64 -39.83 3.32
N LEU A 30 -5.56 -39.81 2.53
CA LEU A 30 -4.22 -39.44 3.02
C LEU A 30 -4.19 -38.01 3.57
N ILE A 31 -4.81 -37.06 2.85
CA ILE A 31 -4.88 -35.65 3.30
C ILE A 31 -5.67 -35.55 4.61
N LEU A 32 -6.78 -36.27 4.77
CA LEU A 32 -7.55 -36.28 6.02
C LEU A 32 -6.79 -36.88 7.19
N VAL A 33 -5.93 -37.90 6.93
CA VAL A 33 -5.02 -38.43 7.95
C VAL A 33 -4.03 -37.35 8.38
N VAL A 34 -3.41 -36.66 7.45
CA VAL A 34 -2.49 -35.54 7.74
C VAL A 34 -3.22 -34.42 8.50
N GLU A 35 -4.47 -34.11 8.14
CA GLU A 35 -5.29 -33.14 8.88
C GLU A 35 -5.45 -33.54 10.35
N LYS A 36 -5.82 -34.80 10.61
CA LYS A 36 -5.99 -35.31 12.00
C LYS A 36 -4.70 -35.21 12.80
N ILE A 37 -3.58 -35.57 12.18
CA ILE A 37 -2.27 -35.49 12.83
C ILE A 37 -1.90 -34.06 13.15
N GLY A 38 -2.04 -33.15 12.18
CA GLY A 38 -1.74 -31.72 12.36
C GLY A 38 -2.60 -31.05 13.43
N ILE A 39 -3.92 -31.33 13.44
CA ILE A 39 -4.82 -30.81 14.49
C ILE A 39 -4.42 -31.32 15.85
N ARG A 40 -3.97 -32.61 15.97
CA ARG A 40 -3.52 -33.19 17.23
C ARG A 40 -2.25 -32.50 17.76
N ILE A 41 -1.36 -32.10 16.86
CA ILE A 41 -0.14 -31.36 17.22
C ILE A 41 -0.52 -29.93 17.67
N ILE A 42 -1.40 -29.23 16.94
CA ILE A 42 -1.86 -27.88 17.27
C ILE A 42 -2.54 -27.86 18.64
N LYS A 43 -3.35 -28.86 18.98
CA LYS A 43 -4.03 -29.00 20.28
C LYS A 43 -3.09 -29.13 21.47
N ARG A 44 -1.80 -29.37 21.27
CA ARG A 44 -0.79 -29.35 22.34
C ARG A 44 -0.40 -27.91 22.75
N THR A 45 -0.86 -26.89 22.04
CA THR A 45 -0.58 -25.49 22.37
C THR A 45 -1.38 -25.08 23.61
N ARG A 46 -0.72 -24.53 24.60
CA ARG A 46 -1.31 -24.16 25.92
C ARG A 46 -2.25 -22.96 25.89
N ASP A 47 -2.26 -22.17 24.80
CA ASP A 47 -3.04 -20.93 24.65
C ASP A 47 -4.25 -21.19 23.74
N SER A 48 -5.44 -21.21 24.34
CA SER A 48 -6.72 -21.52 23.66
C SER A 48 -7.02 -20.58 22.48
N LYS A 49 -6.63 -19.31 22.58
CA LYS A 49 -6.88 -18.32 21.51
C LYS A 49 -6.00 -18.54 20.30
N LYS A 50 -4.74 -18.95 20.53
CA LYS A 50 -3.80 -19.33 19.47
C LYS A 50 -4.18 -20.68 18.86
N GLU A 51 -4.57 -21.65 19.67
CA GLU A 51 -5.05 -22.97 19.20
C GLU A 51 -6.20 -22.81 18.20
N TYR A 52 -7.23 -22.01 18.54
CA TYR A 52 -8.34 -21.76 17.64
C TYR A 52 -7.90 -21.15 16.30
N ASN A 53 -7.08 -20.10 16.36
CA ASN A 53 -6.61 -19.41 15.15
C ASN A 53 -5.74 -20.29 14.24
N TYR A 54 -4.82 -21.07 14.83
CA TYR A 54 -3.99 -22.02 14.08
C TYR A 54 -4.82 -23.14 13.48
N THR A 55 -5.77 -23.71 14.22
CA THR A 55 -6.66 -24.75 13.72
C THR A 55 -7.51 -24.24 12.55
N LYS A 56 -8.04 -23.02 12.63
CA LYS A 56 -8.82 -22.39 11.55
C LYS A 56 -7.98 -22.19 10.28
N LYS A 57 -6.77 -21.66 10.42
CA LYS A 57 -5.84 -21.47 9.29
C LYS A 57 -5.41 -22.81 8.69
N TYR A 58 -5.08 -23.80 9.52
CA TYR A 58 -4.67 -25.12 9.08
C TYR A 58 -5.77 -25.84 8.30
N LYS A 59 -7.02 -25.83 8.78
CA LYS A 59 -8.18 -26.37 8.06
C LYS A 59 -8.41 -25.69 6.71
N LEU A 60 -8.19 -24.36 6.61
CA LEU A 60 -8.28 -23.64 5.35
C LEU A 60 -7.24 -24.16 4.36
N ILE A 61 -5.99 -24.31 4.79
CA ILE A 61 -4.90 -24.84 3.95
C ILE A 61 -5.24 -26.26 3.47
N ILE A 62 -5.71 -27.14 4.35
CA ILE A 62 -6.11 -28.49 3.98
C ILE A 62 -7.24 -28.50 2.94
N ARG A 63 -8.26 -27.64 3.09
CA ARG A 63 -9.35 -27.52 2.08
C ARG A 63 -8.81 -27.09 0.71
N ILE A 64 -7.90 -26.11 0.69
CA ILE A 64 -7.26 -25.68 -0.56
C ILE A 64 -6.44 -26.82 -1.16
N THR A 65 -5.71 -27.58 -0.34
CA THR A 65 -4.91 -28.72 -0.79
C THR A 65 -5.79 -29.81 -1.39
N ILE A 66 -6.94 -30.13 -0.77
CA ILE A 66 -7.91 -31.10 -1.32
C ILE A 66 -8.43 -30.64 -2.69
N LEU A 67 -8.84 -29.37 -2.79
CA LEU A 67 -9.34 -28.79 -4.05
C LEU A 67 -8.28 -28.87 -5.15
N SER A 68 -7.04 -28.48 -4.84
CA SER A 68 -5.90 -28.56 -5.77
C SER A 68 -5.61 -30.01 -6.21
N ALA A 69 -5.66 -30.96 -5.27
CA ALA A 69 -5.45 -32.37 -5.59
C ALA A 69 -6.51 -32.92 -6.54
N ILE A 70 -7.79 -32.57 -6.35
CA ILE A 70 -8.88 -32.93 -7.25
C ILE A 70 -8.64 -32.36 -8.65
N ILE A 71 -8.29 -31.07 -8.74
CA ILE A 71 -7.99 -30.39 -10.01
C ILE A 71 -6.84 -31.08 -10.75
N ILE A 72 -5.76 -31.46 -10.04
CA ILE A 72 -4.59 -32.13 -10.64
C ILE A 72 -4.96 -33.51 -11.17
N VAL A 73 -5.75 -34.29 -10.42
CA VAL A 73 -6.13 -35.66 -10.80
C VAL A 73 -7.07 -35.65 -12.00
N TRP A 74 -8.05 -34.75 -12.02
CA TRP A 74 -9.10 -34.73 -13.06
C TRP A 74 -8.76 -33.82 -14.25
N GLY A 75 -7.82 -32.86 -14.07
CA GLY A 75 -7.52 -31.84 -15.09
C GLY A 75 -7.11 -32.39 -16.45
N LYS A 76 -6.44 -33.53 -16.50
CA LYS A 76 -6.03 -34.18 -17.77
C LYS A 76 -7.19 -34.76 -18.57
N TYR A 77 -8.31 -35.03 -17.91
CA TYR A 77 -9.48 -35.73 -18.51
C TYR A 77 -10.63 -34.77 -18.84
N ILE A 78 -10.57 -33.53 -18.41
CA ILE A 78 -11.56 -32.51 -18.78
C ILE A 78 -11.15 -31.91 -20.12
N LYS A 79 -11.96 -32.16 -21.15
CA LYS A 79 -11.81 -31.50 -22.46
C LYS A 79 -11.81 -29.98 -22.25
N ASN A 80 -10.85 -29.28 -22.80
CA ASN A 80 -10.70 -27.83 -22.65
C ASN A 80 -10.33 -27.33 -21.21
N PHE A 81 -9.82 -28.19 -20.34
CA PHE A 81 -9.39 -27.82 -18.99
C PHE A 81 -8.36 -26.68 -18.98
N LEU A 82 -7.43 -26.72 -19.94
CA LEU A 82 -6.41 -25.66 -20.09
C LEU A 82 -7.05 -24.31 -20.45
N THR A 83 -8.06 -24.33 -21.32
CA THR A 83 -8.81 -23.12 -21.69
C THR A 83 -9.58 -22.53 -20.50
N LEU A 84 -10.23 -23.40 -19.71
CA LEU A 84 -10.94 -22.99 -18.50
C LEU A 84 -9.98 -22.36 -17.47
N ILE A 85 -8.83 -23.00 -17.20
CA ILE A 85 -7.83 -22.46 -16.29
C ILE A 85 -7.29 -21.11 -16.79
N SER A 86 -7.02 -21.01 -18.10
CA SER A 86 -6.53 -19.75 -18.68
C SER A 86 -7.54 -18.63 -18.52
N LEU A 87 -8.84 -18.89 -18.72
CA LEU A 87 -9.91 -17.92 -18.53
C LEU A 87 -10.02 -17.48 -17.07
N VAL A 88 -10.02 -18.43 -16.14
CA VAL A 88 -10.06 -18.15 -14.68
C VAL A 88 -8.81 -17.36 -14.25
N SER A 89 -7.63 -17.73 -14.75
CA SER A 89 -6.38 -17.02 -14.44
C SER A 89 -6.40 -15.60 -14.96
N ALA A 90 -6.92 -15.37 -16.17
CA ALA A 90 -7.06 -14.03 -16.73
C ALA A 90 -8.01 -13.16 -15.88
N ALA A 91 -9.18 -13.70 -15.51
CA ALA A 91 -10.13 -13.02 -14.64
C ALA A 91 -9.54 -12.70 -13.28
N PHE A 92 -8.80 -13.63 -12.69
CA PHE A 92 -8.11 -13.44 -11.41
C PHE A 92 -7.02 -12.37 -11.49
N THR A 93 -6.24 -12.37 -12.58
CA THR A 93 -5.19 -11.36 -12.82
C THR A 93 -5.79 -9.96 -12.88
N ILE A 94 -6.93 -9.79 -13.55
CA ILE A 94 -7.64 -8.50 -13.60
C ILE A 94 -8.14 -8.11 -12.21
N ALA A 95 -8.70 -9.04 -11.44
CA ALA A 95 -9.24 -8.78 -10.11
C ALA A 95 -8.16 -8.34 -9.09
N ILE A 96 -6.93 -8.85 -9.19
CA ILE A 96 -5.83 -8.49 -8.25
C ILE A 96 -4.89 -7.41 -8.79
N ARG A 97 -5.12 -6.88 -9.98
CA ARG A 97 -4.27 -5.89 -10.65
C ARG A 97 -3.90 -4.72 -9.74
N ASP A 98 -4.90 -4.11 -9.10
CA ASP A 98 -4.69 -2.92 -8.30
C ASP A 98 -3.89 -3.22 -7.01
N LEU A 99 -4.07 -4.40 -6.45
CA LEU A 99 -3.29 -4.85 -5.31
C LEU A 99 -1.79 -4.99 -5.66
N ILE A 100 -1.51 -5.66 -6.79
CA ILE A 100 -0.15 -5.84 -7.30
C ILE A 100 0.48 -4.48 -7.63
N PHE A 101 -0.28 -3.60 -8.28
CA PHE A 101 0.19 -2.27 -8.64
C PHE A 101 0.57 -1.44 -7.39
N ASN A 102 -0.29 -1.42 -6.35
CA ASN A 102 0.02 -0.75 -5.09
C ASN A 102 1.27 -1.30 -4.40
N PHE A 103 1.50 -2.62 -4.47
CA PHE A 103 2.70 -3.25 -3.93
C PHE A 103 3.97 -2.74 -4.63
N PHE A 104 4.00 -2.72 -5.97
CA PHE A 104 5.14 -2.21 -6.72
C PHE A 104 5.36 -0.70 -6.53
N CYS A 105 4.27 0.07 -6.42
CA CYS A 105 4.36 1.49 -6.06
C CYS A 105 4.97 1.70 -4.68
N GLY A 106 4.66 0.84 -3.70
CA GLY A 106 5.29 0.88 -2.37
C GLY A 106 6.80 0.59 -2.41
N ILE A 107 7.24 -0.34 -3.25
CA ILE A 107 8.66 -0.59 -3.50
C ILE A 107 9.31 0.64 -4.15
N TYR A 108 8.67 1.22 -5.16
CA TYR A 108 9.14 2.44 -5.83
C TYR A 108 9.35 3.58 -4.84
N ILE A 109 8.37 3.86 -3.97
CA ILE A 109 8.47 4.92 -2.95
C ILE A 109 9.70 4.69 -2.06
N LYS A 110 9.95 3.45 -1.62
CA LYS A 110 11.07 3.10 -0.74
C LYS A 110 12.44 3.21 -1.40
N ILE A 111 12.54 2.93 -2.71
CA ILE A 111 13.80 2.98 -3.47
C ILE A 111 14.08 4.38 -3.96
N VAL A 112 13.14 5.00 -4.67
CA VAL A 112 13.31 6.31 -5.33
C VAL A 112 13.16 7.46 -4.33
N LYS A 113 12.37 7.27 -3.26
CA LYS A 113 12.11 8.26 -2.19
C LYS A 113 11.61 9.60 -2.74
N PRO A 114 10.52 9.63 -3.51
CA PRO A 114 9.92 10.88 -3.96
C PRO A 114 9.42 11.73 -2.77
N PHE A 115 9.19 11.10 -1.64
CA PHE A 115 9.00 11.68 -0.30
C PHE A 115 9.45 10.67 0.76
N VAL A 116 9.69 11.16 1.95
CA VAL A 116 10.02 10.35 3.13
C VAL A 116 9.07 10.68 4.28
N VAL A 117 9.14 9.88 5.35
CA VAL A 117 8.42 10.20 6.60
C VAL A 117 8.85 11.57 7.08
N GLU A 118 7.92 12.36 7.62
CA GLU A 118 8.04 13.77 8.04
C GLU A 118 8.02 14.79 6.89
N ASP A 119 7.97 14.36 5.62
CA ASP A 119 7.78 15.31 4.52
C ASP A 119 6.33 15.80 4.46
N ARG A 120 6.15 17.09 4.19
CA ARG A 120 4.84 17.66 3.83
C ARG A 120 4.61 17.49 2.35
N ILE A 121 3.53 16.79 2.01
CA ILE A 121 3.14 16.52 0.64
C ILE A 121 1.70 16.94 0.35
N GLU A 122 1.43 17.18 -0.93
CA GLU A 122 0.08 17.35 -1.45
C GLU A 122 -0.09 16.51 -2.70
N ILE A 123 -1.14 15.72 -2.74
CA ILE A 123 -1.48 14.84 -3.85
C ILE A 123 -3.00 14.72 -3.97
N ASN A 124 -3.54 14.95 -5.17
CA ASN A 124 -4.97 14.87 -5.44
C ASN A 124 -5.85 15.68 -4.44
N GLY A 125 -5.37 16.86 -4.01
CA GLY A 125 -6.09 17.70 -3.05
C GLY A 125 -5.91 17.33 -1.57
N TYR A 126 -5.30 16.18 -1.28
CA TYR A 126 -4.93 15.80 0.08
C TYR A 126 -3.58 16.40 0.44
N LYS A 127 -3.52 17.22 1.48
CA LYS A 127 -2.31 17.86 1.99
C LYS A 127 -2.05 17.41 3.41
N GLY A 128 -0.82 16.97 3.70
CA GLY A 128 -0.47 16.51 5.04
C GLY A 128 1.00 16.14 5.18
N ASP A 129 1.37 15.83 6.41
CA ASP A 129 2.71 15.36 6.77
C ASP A 129 2.72 13.82 6.74
N VAL A 130 3.70 13.23 6.06
CA VAL A 130 3.82 11.76 5.93
C VAL A 130 4.18 11.16 7.28
N VAL A 131 3.31 10.31 7.82
CA VAL A 131 3.51 9.62 9.11
C VAL A 131 4.12 8.25 8.92
N ASN A 132 3.67 7.53 7.89
CA ASN A 132 4.09 6.14 7.69
C ASN A 132 4.03 5.75 6.21
N ILE A 133 4.92 4.82 5.80
CA ILE A 133 4.97 4.28 4.43
C ILE A 133 4.93 2.76 4.50
N ASN A 134 3.74 2.21 4.25
CA ASN A 134 3.46 0.78 4.24
C ASN A 134 3.70 0.17 2.85
N THR A 135 3.50 -1.14 2.74
CA THR A 135 3.70 -1.87 1.49
C THR A 135 2.63 -1.55 0.43
N MET A 136 1.38 -1.30 0.86
CA MET A 136 0.23 -1.08 -0.05
C MET A 136 -0.29 0.35 -0.02
N ASN A 137 -0.03 1.07 1.07
CA ASN A 137 -0.49 2.43 1.31
C ASN A 137 0.55 3.23 2.05
N PHE A 138 0.41 4.54 2.05
CA PHE A 138 1.09 5.44 2.97
C PHE A 138 0.05 6.28 3.72
N GLU A 139 0.47 6.83 4.84
CA GLU A 139 -0.38 7.57 5.76
C GLU A 139 0.11 8.99 5.88
N ILE A 140 -0.80 9.95 5.78
CA ILE A 140 -0.52 11.35 6.00
C ILE A 140 -1.38 11.90 7.14
N LEU A 141 -0.78 12.72 7.98
CA LEU A 141 -1.48 13.53 8.97
C LEU A 141 -1.96 14.80 8.27
N GLU A 142 -3.28 14.92 8.12
CA GLU A 142 -3.89 16.03 7.39
C GLU A 142 -3.52 17.39 7.98
N VAL A 143 -3.21 18.32 7.09
CA VAL A 143 -3.00 19.73 7.42
C VAL A 143 -4.12 20.54 6.81
N SER A 144 -4.77 21.38 7.62
CA SER A 144 -5.90 22.20 7.17
C SER A 144 -5.52 23.06 5.96
N ASN A 145 -6.36 22.97 4.92
CA ASN A 145 -6.29 23.86 3.76
C ASN A 145 -7.07 25.17 3.97
N ILE A 146 -7.89 25.24 5.03
CA ILE A 146 -8.81 26.35 5.29
C ILE A 146 -8.10 27.47 6.02
N ASP A 147 -7.17 27.12 6.91
CA ASP A 147 -6.42 28.09 7.68
C ASP A 147 -4.99 28.19 7.15
N THR A 148 -4.52 29.41 6.96
CA THR A 148 -3.13 29.73 6.57
C THR A 148 -2.10 29.27 7.60
N THR A 149 -2.56 28.76 8.74
CA THR A 149 -1.70 28.35 9.88
C THR A 149 -0.92 27.06 9.66
N GLY A 150 -1.31 26.25 8.67
CA GLY A 150 -0.63 24.99 8.37
C GLY A 150 -0.65 23.98 9.54
N GLN A 151 -1.63 24.11 10.44
CA GLN A 151 -1.77 23.21 11.59
C GLN A 151 -2.43 21.87 11.19
N SER A 152 -2.02 20.80 11.88
CA SER A 152 -2.62 19.49 11.72
C SER A 152 -4.06 19.47 12.23
N THR A 153 -4.95 18.82 11.48
CA THR A 153 -6.34 18.56 11.90
C THR A 153 -6.48 17.39 12.87
N GLY A 154 -5.41 16.59 13.02
CA GLY A 154 -5.44 15.33 13.76
C GLY A 154 -6.01 14.14 12.97
N ILE A 155 -6.42 14.34 11.72
CA ILE A 155 -6.95 13.28 10.85
C ILE A 155 -5.82 12.57 10.15
N ILE A 156 -5.80 11.23 10.20
CA ILE A 156 -4.87 10.40 9.42
C ILE A 156 -5.59 9.91 8.18
N ILE A 157 -5.03 10.21 7.02
CA ILE A 157 -5.54 9.79 5.72
C ILE A 157 -4.67 8.65 5.21
N HIS A 158 -5.30 7.51 4.88
CA HIS A 158 -4.65 6.37 4.25
C HIS A 158 -4.80 6.48 2.74
N LEU A 159 -3.69 6.64 2.04
CA LEU A 159 -3.66 6.77 0.58
C LEU A 159 -3.01 5.54 -0.05
N PRO A 160 -3.62 4.95 -1.10
CA PRO A 160 -3.00 3.83 -1.81
C PRO A 160 -1.70 4.29 -2.48
N ASN A 161 -0.66 3.46 -2.47
CA ASN A 161 0.65 3.82 -3.05
C ASN A 161 0.55 4.17 -4.55
N SER A 162 -0.41 3.60 -5.27
CA SER A 162 -0.64 3.85 -6.70
C SER A 162 -1.02 5.29 -7.03
N ILE A 163 -1.51 6.07 -6.05
CA ILE A 163 -1.93 7.46 -6.25
C ILE A 163 -0.80 8.34 -6.79
N ILE A 164 0.46 8.03 -6.46
CA ILE A 164 1.63 8.81 -6.90
C ILE A 164 1.89 8.76 -8.42
N PHE A 165 1.36 7.74 -9.10
CA PHE A 165 1.46 7.62 -10.56
C PHE A 165 0.25 8.21 -11.28
N ASN A 166 -0.86 8.41 -10.57
CA ASN A 166 -2.10 8.90 -11.14
C ASN A 166 -2.24 10.42 -11.04
N TYR A 167 -1.56 11.05 -10.05
CA TYR A 167 -1.68 12.47 -9.76
C TYR A 167 -0.32 13.12 -9.52
N PRO A 168 -0.18 14.42 -9.82
CA PRO A 168 1.02 15.19 -9.51
C PRO A 168 1.28 15.19 -8.00
N LEU A 169 2.50 14.86 -7.61
CA LEU A 169 2.97 14.93 -6.23
C LEU A 169 3.69 16.26 -6.01
N LYS A 170 3.22 17.06 -5.06
CA LYS A 170 3.93 18.24 -4.56
C LYS A 170 4.59 17.87 -3.24
N ASN A 171 5.90 17.98 -3.17
CA ASN A 171 6.65 17.80 -1.93
C ASN A 171 7.25 19.16 -1.53
N TYR A 172 6.83 19.64 -0.36
CA TYR A 172 7.22 20.97 0.13
C TYR A 172 8.58 20.99 0.80
N ASN A 173 9.19 19.83 1.10
CA ASN A 173 10.43 19.73 1.87
C ASN A 173 11.66 19.36 1.03
N ILE A 174 11.48 18.86 -0.21
CA ILE A 174 12.61 18.40 -1.05
C ILE A 174 13.51 19.55 -1.49
N ALA A 175 12.91 20.64 -1.96
CA ALA A 175 13.69 21.76 -2.49
C ALA A 175 14.28 22.62 -1.36
N PHE A 176 13.47 22.94 -0.37
CA PHE A 176 13.85 23.76 0.78
C PHE A 176 13.29 23.12 2.05
N LYS A 177 14.10 23.06 3.11
CA LYS A 177 13.65 22.65 4.45
C LYS A 177 12.79 23.72 5.15
N TYR A 178 12.34 24.72 4.43
CA TYR A 178 11.58 25.85 4.93
C TYR A 178 10.36 26.04 4.05
N ILE A 179 9.23 26.28 4.66
CA ILE A 179 7.97 26.57 3.98
C ILE A 179 7.84 28.10 3.91
N TRP A 180 7.51 28.64 2.74
CA TRP A 180 7.11 30.03 2.60
C TRP A 180 5.76 30.19 3.28
N ASP A 181 5.69 31.14 4.23
CA ASP A 181 4.45 31.52 4.88
C ASP A 181 4.19 32.98 4.62
N GLU A 182 2.95 33.32 4.27
CA GLU A 182 2.53 34.65 3.92
C GLU A 182 1.44 35.12 4.87
N ILE A 183 1.75 36.16 5.66
CA ILE A 183 0.83 36.74 6.62
C ILE A 183 0.14 37.94 5.98
N THR A 184 -1.14 37.80 5.69
CA THR A 184 -1.94 38.92 5.16
C THR A 184 -2.48 39.77 6.31
N ILE A 185 -2.08 41.04 6.34
CA ILE A 185 -2.54 42.00 7.35
C ILE A 185 -3.56 42.96 6.68
N ARG A 186 -4.75 43.02 7.25
CA ARG A 186 -5.78 43.97 6.81
C ARG A 186 -5.62 45.29 7.54
N ILE A 187 -5.50 46.37 6.81
CA ILE A 187 -5.39 47.74 7.34
C ILE A 187 -6.70 48.47 7.04
N PRO A 188 -7.34 49.15 8.02
CA PRO A 188 -8.50 49.99 7.77
C PRO A 188 -8.21 51.07 6.74
N LEU A 189 -9.21 51.44 5.93
CA LEU A 189 -9.08 52.41 4.83
C LEU A 189 -8.63 53.80 5.32
N ASP A 190 -8.93 54.15 6.57
CA ASP A 190 -8.63 55.46 7.17
C ASP A 190 -7.19 55.52 7.75
N TYR A 191 -6.41 54.44 7.62
CA TYR A 191 -5.08 54.39 8.18
C TYR A 191 -3.98 54.66 7.14
N ASP A 192 -2.95 55.39 7.54
CA ASP A 192 -1.80 55.66 6.69
C ASP A 192 -0.98 54.40 6.43
N VAL A 193 -1.04 53.89 5.21
CA VAL A 193 -0.32 52.68 4.76
C VAL A 193 1.18 52.79 4.94
N ASN A 194 1.75 54.02 4.76
CA ASN A 194 3.18 54.22 4.93
C ASN A 194 3.60 54.14 6.39
N LYS A 195 2.74 54.59 7.30
CA LYS A 195 2.96 54.43 8.75
C LYS A 195 2.88 52.98 9.19
N ALA A 196 1.88 52.23 8.65
CA ALA A 196 1.74 50.81 8.88
C ALA A 196 2.97 50.04 8.38
N LYS A 197 3.46 50.30 7.17
CA LYS A 197 4.70 49.71 6.63
C LYS A 197 5.90 49.93 7.56
N LYS A 198 6.09 51.16 8.05
CA LYS A 198 7.19 51.50 8.97
C LYS A 198 7.11 50.70 10.28
N VAL A 199 5.89 50.54 10.82
CA VAL A 199 5.65 49.77 12.04
C VAL A 199 5.96 48.30 11.81
N LEU A 200 5.46 47.70 10.72
CA LEU A 200 5.73 46.32 10.33
C LEU A 200 7.24 46.09 10.13
N TYR A 201 7.93 46.96 9.43
CA TYR A 201 9.38 46.90 9.25
C TYR A 201 10.13 46.94 10.61
N LYS A 202 9.65 47.76 11.53
CA LYS A 202 10.23 47.83 12.90
C LYS A 202 10.02 46.52 13.66
N ILE A 203 8.81 45.95 13.59
CA ILE A 203 8.48 44.67 14.24
C ILE A 203 9.32 43.53 13.65
N VAL A 204 9.38 43.41 12.34
CA VAL A 204 10.17 42.37 11.63
C VAL A 204 11.66 42.49 11.99
N ASN A 205 12.21 43.71 11.96
CA ASN A 205 13.62 43.95 12.27
C ASN A 205 13.98 43.90 13.76
N SER A 206 13.01 44.02 14.66
CA SER A 206 13.25 43.86 16.10
C SER A 206 13.23 42.39 16.54
N ASN A 207 12.65 41.51 15.75
CA ASN A 207 12.56 40.11 16.10
C ASN A 207 13.90 39.38 15.82
N GLU A 208 14.55 38.89 16.88
CA GLU A 208 15.84 38.18 16.77
C GLU A 208 15.77 36.89 15.97
N ILE A 209 14.61 36.23 15.93
CA ILE A 209 14.39 34.98 15.18
C ILE A 209 14.48 35.25 13.68
N ILE A 210 13.90 36.35 13.23
CA ILE A 210 13.89 36.76 11.81
C ILE A 210 15.27 37.28 11.37
N LYS A 211 16.02 37.94 12.27
CA LYS A 211 17.39 38.42 11.99
C LYS A 211 18.40 37.30 11.78
N LYS A 212 18.22 36.17 12.44
CA LYS A 212 19.11 35.02 12.31
C LYS A 212 18.66 34.11 11.15
N ILE A 213 18.69 34.61 9.90
CA ILE A 213 18.67 33.70 8.75
C ILE A 213 19.90 32.81 8.91
N PRO A 214 19.73 31.48 9.22
CA PRO A 214 20.88 30.63 9.47
C PRO A 214 21.79 30.66 8.23
N PRO A 215 23.11 30.75 8.39
CA PRO A 215 24.06 30.64 7.26
C PRO A 215 23.82 29.36 6.44
N LYS A 216 23.26 28.34 7.06
CA LYS A 216 22.78 27.11 6.42
C LYS A 216 21.70 27.35 5.36
N LEU A 217 20.76 28.29 5.56
CA LEU A 217 19.71 28.59 4.58
C LEU A 217 20.30 29.17 3.31
N LYS A 218 21.22 30.12 3.42
CA LYS A 218 21.89 30.71 2.25
C LYS A 218 22.69 29.67 1.44
N LYS A 219 23.32 28.71 2.14
CA LYS A 219 24.00 27.58 1.51
C LYS A 219 23.01 26.60 0.84
N GLN A 220 21.86 26.35 1.46
CA GLN A 220 20.81 25.50 0.87
C GLN A 220 20.18 26.14 -0.37
N ILE A 221 19.85 27.41 -0.33
CA ILE A 221 19.34 28.17 -1.50
C ILE A 221 20.34 28.08 -2.66
N ASN A 222 21.64 28.29 -2.40
CA ASN A 222 22.68 28.18 -3.41
C ASN A 222 22.80 26.76 -3.97
N ASN A 223 22.71 25.73 -3.14
CA ASN A 223 22.79 24.34 -3.57
C ASN A 223 21.59 23.97 -4.45
N VAL A 224 20.37 24.37 -4.06
CA VAL A 224 19.15 24.12 -4.84
C VAL A 224 19.21 24.87 -6.18
N SER A 225 19.61 26.15 -6.17
CA SER A 225 19.80 26.94 -7.40
C SER A 225 20.79 26.27 -8.35
N ASN A 226 21.87 25.71 -7.84
CA ASN A 226 22.87 25.01 -8.66
C ASN A 226 22.37 23.65 -9.16
N SER A 227 21.63 22.89 -8.34
CA SER A 227 21.12 21.55 -8.68
C SER A 227 20.01 21.61 -9.74
N TYR A 228 19.12 22.58 -9.63
CA TYR A 228 17.96 22.71 -10.53
C TYR A 228 18.18 23.76 -11.65
N ARG A 229 19.35 24.38 -11.75
CA ARG A 229 19.66 25.48 -12.71
C ARG A 229 18.64 26.62 -12.64
N ILE A 230 18.12 26.91 -11.47
CA ILE A 230 17.16 28.00 -11.25
C ILE A 230 17.93 29.32 -11.24
N ASP A 231 17.47 30.33 -11.99
CA ASP A 231 18.07 31.66 -11.97
C ASP A 231 17.96 32.27 -10.54
N ARG A 232 19.09 32.73 -10.02
CA ARG A 232 19.18 33.33 -8.66
C ARG A 232 18.24 34.54 -8.46
N LYS A 233 17.80 35.18 -9.53
CA LYS A 233 16.87 36.31 -9.49
C LYS A 233 15.45 35.91 -9.14
N SER A 234 15.05 34.65 -9.31
CA SER A 234 13.71 34.14 -9.00
C SER A 234 13.56 33.61 -7.57
N VAL A 235 14.63 33.66 -6.74
CA VAL A 235 14.66 33.07 -5.38
C VAL A 235 14.88 34.13 -4.30
N VAL A 236 14.84 35.43 -4.62
CA VAL A 236 14.99 36.54 -3.68
C VAL A 236 13.70 37.33 -3.58
#